data_62d53f0fa91fe1953ee3c28307832cf6
#
_entry.id   62d53f0fa91fe1953ee3c28307832cf6
#
_cell.length_a   1.000
_cell.length_b   1.000
_cell.length_c   1.000
_cell.angle_alpha   90.00
_cell.angle_beta   90.00
_cell.angle_gamma   90.00
#
_symmetry.space_group_name_H-M   'P 1'
#
loop_
_entity.id
_entity.type
_entity.pdbx_description
1 polymer ?
#
loop_
_entity_poly.entity_id
_entity_poly.type
_entity_poly.pdbx_seq_one_letter_code
_entity_poly.pdbx_strand_id
1 'polypeptide(L)'
;MKFSVWFLSVTAGAALLSIGAARAEETSALPKGFSATPVFKSGKSSEGDPLVYPQTQKPEIVSVVGTLEPKGQTPLHRHPVPVFVYILEGQFAVQTEGKERRNYKAGEAFLETVNVWHQGFNDSDQPTKLLITFLGEEGKPTTETKK
;
A
#
# COMPACT_ATOMS: atom_id res chain seq x y z
N MET A 1 -42.62 70.69 -14.27
CA MET A 1 -42.81 69.40 -13.69
C MET A 1 -42.10 68.38 -14.56
N LYS A 2 -40.95 67.81 -14.10
CA LYS A 2 -40.17 66.81 -14.83
C LYS A 2 -40.24 65.50 -14.00
N PHE A 3 -40.87 64.47 -14.54
CA PHE A 3 -40.91 63.14 -13.95
C PHE A 3 -39.69 62.35 -14.44
N SER A 4 -38.81 61.92 -13.52
CA SER A 4 -37.71 61.01 -13.79
C SER A 4 -38.18 59.59 -13.49
N VAL A 5 -38.13 58.73 -14.50
CA VAL A 5 -38.44 57.31 -14.39
C VAL A 5 -37.14 56.55 -14.13
N TRP A 6 -37.07 55.86 -13.01
CA TRP A 6 -35.94 54.98 -12.68
C TRP A 6 -36.23 53.56 -13.22
N PHE A 7 -35.38 53.08 -14.12
CA PHE A 7 -35.39 51.68 -14.53
C PHE A 7 -34.52 50.85 -13.56
N LEU A 8 -35.14 49.90 -12.84
CA LEU A 8 -34.44 48.86 -12.10
C LEU A 8 -34.07 47.72 -13.07
N SER A 9 -32.78 47.57 -13.31
CA SER A 9 -32.27 46.38 -14.03
C SER A 9 -32.09 45.24 -13.05
N VAL A 10 -32.90 44.18 -13.19
CA VAL A 10 -32.73 42.95 -12.48
C VAL A 10 -31.79 42.02 -13.30
N THR A 11 -30.55 41.87 -12.83
CA THR A 11 -29.63 40.88 -13.37
C THR A 11 -29.91 39.53 -12.77
N ALA A 12 -30.48 38.60 -13.53
CA ALA A 12 -30.63 37.21 -13.15
C ALA A 12 -29.29 36.50 -13.29
N GLY A 13 -28.63 36.20 -12.15
CA GLY A 13 -27.44 35.39 -12.12
C GLY A 13 -27.83 33.90 -12.28
N ALA A 14 -27.49 33.31 -13.40
CA ALA A 14 -27.60 31.85 -13.59
C ALA A 14 -26.47 31.16 -12.85
N ALA A 15 -26.77 30.51 -11.73
CA ALA A 15 -25.85 29.62 -11.06
C ALA A 15 -25.75 28.28 -11.84
N LEU A 16 -24.64 28.07 -12.53
CA LEU A 16 -24.30 26.80 -13.13
C LEU A 16 -23.92 25.81 -12.01
N LEU A 17 -24.87 24.95 -11.63
CA LEU A 17 -24.56 23.76 -10.84
C LEU A 17 -23.78 22.77 -11.73
N SER A 18 -22.47 22.69 -11.55
CA SER A 18 -21.65 21.59 -12.08
C SER A 18 -21.99 20.32 -11.32
N ILE A 19 -22.84 19.49 -11.89
CA ILE A 19 -23.07 18.11 -11.43
C ILE A 19 -21.80 17.34 -11.79
N GLY A 20 -20.90 17.19 -10.81
CA GLY A 20 -19.80 16.27 -10.91
C GLY A 20 -20.35 14.85 -11.04
N ALA A 21 -20.33 14.29 -12.25
CA ALA A 21 -20.63 12.89 -12.46
C ALA A 21 -19.58 12.06 -11.71
N ALA A 22 -19.95 11.54 -10.54
CA ALA A 22 -19.20 10.47 -9.91
C ALA A 22 -19.17 9.30 -10.89
N ARG A 23 -17.99 9.05 -11.48
CA ARG A 23 -17.77 7.89 -12.34
C ARG A 23 -17.89 6.67 -11.43
N ALA A 24 -19.03 5.99 -11.48
CA ALA A 24 -19.21 4.69 -10.86
C ALA A 24 -18.16 3.77 -11.48
N GLU A 25 -17.28 3.23 -10.64
CA GLU A 25 -16.36 2.16 -11.01
C GLU A 25 -17.26 0.99 -11.45
N GLU A 26 -17.27 0.67 -12.76
CA GLU A 26 -18.01 -0.49 -13.27
C GLU A 26 -17.45 -1.75 -12.61
N THR A 27 -18.15 -2.23 -11.59
CA THR A 27 -17.94 -3.58 -11.08
C THR A 27 -18.42 -4.54 -12.14
N SER A 28 -17.53 -4.99 -13.03
CA SER A 28 -17.84 -6.08 -13.93
C SER A 28 -18.28 -7.27 -13.09
N ALA A 29 -19.50 -7.77 -13.31
CA ALA A 29 -20.01 -8.92 -12.59
C ALA A 29 -19.06 -10.10 -12.79
N LEU A 30 -18.54 -10.64 -11.69
CA LEU A 30 -17.65 -11.80 -11.70
C LEU A 30 -18.40 -13.02 -12.24
N PRO A 31 -17.73 -13.95 -12.94
CA PRO A 31 -18.35 -15.16 -13.47
C PRO A 31 -19.02 -15.97 -12.35
N LYS A 32 -20.08 -16.73 -12.70
CA LYS A 32 -20.80 -17.59 -11.76
C LYS A 32 -19.82 -18.59 -11.09
N GLY A 33 -19.84 -18.63 -9.77
CA GLY A 33 -18.98 -19.50 -8.97
C GLY A 33 -17.59 -18.94 -8.69
N PHE A 34 -17.31 -17.69 -9.11
CA PHE A 34 -16.08 -16.98 -8.74
C PHE A 34 -16.40 -15.81 -7.80
N SER A 35 -15.63 -15.66 -6.73
CA SER A 35 -15.67 -14.50 -5.82
C SER A 35 -14.25 -13.98 -5.62
N ALA A 36 -14.10 -12.67 -5.51
CA ALA A 36 -12.82 -12.03 -5.20
C ALA A 36 -13.02 -10.98 -4.12
N THR A 37 -12.20 -11.04 -3.08
CA THR A 37 -12.16 -10.04 -2.02
C THR A 37 -10.80 -9.36 -2.05
N PRO A 38 -10.73 -8.04 -2.28
CA PRO A 38 -9.45 -7.32 -2.23
C PRO A 38 -8.84 -7.43 -0.83
N VAL A 39 -7.58 -7.85 -0.74
CA VAL A 39 -6.82 -7.92 0.52
C VAL A 39 -5.89 -6.73 0.71
N PHE A 40 -5.54 -6.04 -0.39
CA PHE A 40 -4.64 -4.89 -0.36
C PHE A 40 -4.80 -4.01 -1.59
N LYS A 41 -4.71 -2.69 -1.40
CA LYS A 41 -4.62 -1.70 -2.48
C LYS A 41 -3.88 -0.48 -1.94
N SER A 42 -2.67 -0.23 -2.42
CA SER A 42 -1.88 0.94 -2.06
C SER A 42 -0.90 1.31 -3.16
N GLY A 43 -0.66 2.58 -3.35
CA GLY A 43 0.45 3.13 -4.13
C GLY A 43 1.56 3.69 -3.23
N LYS A 44 1.56 3.33 -1.91
CA LYS A 44 2.52 3.82 -0.93
C LYS A 44 2.97 2.69 0.00
N SER A 45 4.20 2.83 0.52
CA SER A 45 4.71 1.97 1.59
C SER A 45 3.92 2.14 2.89
N SER A 46 4.19 1.29 3.87
CA SER A 46 3.68 1.42 5.25
C SER A 46 4.02 2.77 5.89
N GLU A 47 5.11 3.40 5.47
CA GLU A 47 5.57 4.70 5.99
C GLU A 47 5.10 5.90 5.14
N GLY A 48 4.35 5.65 4.07
CA GLY A 48 3.76 6.69 3.23
C GLY A 48 4.58 7.08 2.00
N ASP A 49 5.75 6.46 1.78
CA ASP A 49 6.59 6.71 0.62
C ASP A 49 5.94 6.16 -0.66
N PRO A 50 6.01 6.88 -1.79
CA PRO A 50 5.44 6.41 -3.05
C PRO A 50 6.02 5.06 -3.49
N LEU A 51 5.18 4.16 -3.98
CA LEU A 51 5.63 2.95 -4.66
C LEU A 51 6.24 3.35 -6.00
N VAL A 52 7.49 2.95 -6.22
CA VAL A 52 8.19 3.12 -7.50
C VAL A 52 8.66 1.75 -7.98
N TYR A 53 8.22 1.35 -9.18
CA TYR A 53 8.68 0.11 -9.77
C TYR A 53 10.13 0.23 -10.28
N PRO A 54 10.93 -0.84 -10.18
CA PRO A 54 12.28 -0.85 -10.74
C PRO A 54 12.25 -0.54 -12.24
N GLN A 55 13.16 0.35 -12.68
CA GLN A 55 13.37 0.65 -14.10
C GLN A 55 14.43 -0.31 -14.63
N THR A 56 14.01 -1.44 -15.17
CA THR A 56 14.89 -2.51 -15.62
C THR A 56 14.37 -3.19 -16.88
N GLN A 57 15.29 -3.76 -17.69
CA GLN A 57 14.99 -4.61 -18.84
C GLN A 57 14.92 -6.11 -18.46
N LYS A 58 15.23 -6.45 -17.21
CA LYS A 58 15.24 -7.81 -16.69
C LYS A 58 14.45 -7.91 -15.37
N PRO A 59 13.16 -7.60 -15.38
CA PRO A 59 12.36 -7.68 -14.17
C PRO A 59 12.25 -9.12 -13.68
N GLU A 60 12.38 -9.30 -12.36
CA GLU A 60 12.21 -10.58 -11.68
C GLU A 60 11.33 -10.40 -10.47
N ILE A 61 10.40 -11.33 -10.27
CA ILE A 61 9.60 -11.43 -9.05
C ILE A 61 10.05 -12.67 -8.29
N VAL A 62 10.45 -12.46 -7.04
CA VAL A 62 10.76 -13.55 -6.11
C VAL A 62 9.72 -13.55 -5.00
N SER A 63 9.07 -14.69 -4.79
CA SER A 63 8.13 -14.85 -3.67
C SER A 63 8.57 -16.00 -2.79
N VAL A 64 8.55 -15.76 -1.48
CA VAL A 64 8.89 -16.76 -0.46
C VAL A 64 7.83 -16.81 0.63
N VAL A 65 7.66 -17.96 1.24
CA VAL A 65 6.95 -18.09 2.50
C VAL A 65 7.97 -18.13 3.62
N GLY A 66 7.99 -17.06 4.42
CA GLY A 66 8.82 -16.95 5.61
C GLY A 66 8.05 -17.41 6.85
N THR A 67 8.76 -18.04 7.78
CA THR A 67 8.22 -18.37 9.12
C THR A 67 9.08 -17.71 10.18
N LEU A 68 8.44 -16.98 11.10
CA LEU A 68 9.07 -16.55 12.34
C LEU A 68 8.52 -17.39 13.49
N GLU A 69 9.40 -18.07 14.18
CA GLU A 69 9.05 -18.80 15.40
C GLU A 69 8.54 -17.85 16.49
N PRO A 70 7.85 -18.37 17.52
CA PRO A 70 7.45 -17.56 18.68
C PRO A 70 8.61 -16.74 19.24
N LYS A 71 8.40 -15.43 19.47
CA LYS A 71 9.43 -14.46 19.92
C LYS A 71 10.60 -14.28 18.95
N GLY A 72 10.49 -14.80 17.73
CA GLY A 72 11.51 -14.68 16.67
C GLY A 72 11.55 -13.27 16.06
N GLN A 73 12.67 -12.98 15.43
CA GLN A 73 12.87 -11.71 14.73
C GLN A 73 13.76 -11.89 13.50
N THR A 74 13.63 -11.01 12.51
CA THR A 74 14.56 -10.95 11.38
C THR A 74 15.84 -10.23 11.78
N PRO A 75 16.96 -10.41 11.06
CA PRO A 75 18.09 -9.47 11.15
C PRO A 75 17.63 -8.04 10.84
N LEU A 76 18.38 -7.03 11.28
CA LEU A 76 18.23 -5.66 10.79
C LEU A 76 18.66 -5.62 9.32
N HIS A 77 17.74 -5.29 8.42
CA HIS A 77 17.94 -5.39 6.97
C HIS A 77 17.19 -4.28 6.23
N ARG A 78 17.44 -4.18 4.94
CA ARG A 78 16.70 -3.32 4.02
C ARG A 78 16.54 -3.98 2.65
N HIS A 79 15.60 -3.50 1.89
CA HIS A 79 15.35 -3.96 0.52
C HIS A 79 15.63 -2.83 -0.48
N PRO A 80 16.53 -3.04 -1.48
CA PRO A 80 16.75 -2.07 -2.55
C PRO A 80 15.62 -2.08 -3.59
N VAL A 81 14.60 -2.90 -3.40
CA VAL A 81 13.45 -3.10 -4.28
C VAL A 81 12.14 -3.03 -3.49
N PRO A 82 11.00 -2.75 -4.14
CA PRO A 82 9.70 -2.84 -3.47
C PRO A 82 9.40 -4.25 -2.99
N VAL A 83 8.86 -4.36 -1.78
CA VAL A 83 8.48 -5.63 -1.17
C VAL A 83 7.03 -5.56 -0.70
N PHE A 84 6.24 -6.51 -1.18
CA PHE A 84 4.88 -6.74 -0.70
C PHE A 84 4.91 -7.88 0.31
N VAL A 85 4.30 -7.64 1.48
CA VAL A 85 4.16 -8.62 2.56
C VAL A 85 2.69 -8.86 2.84
N TYR A 86 2.31 -10.14 2.89
CA TYR A 86 0.97 -10.58 3.30
C TYR A 86 1.09 -11.55 4.47
N ILE A 87 0.34 -11.31 5.53
CA ILE A 87 0.35 -12.17 6.71
C ILE A 87 -0.59 -13.34 6.48
N LEU A 88 -0.02 -14.52 6.32
CA LEU A 88 -0.77 -15.77 6.13
C LEU A 88 -1.34 -16.28 7.45
N GLU A 89 -0.52 -16.29 8.50
CA GLU A 89 -0.87 -16.81 9.83
C GLU A 89 -0.19 -15.99 10.92
N GLY A 90 -0.84 -15.86 12.08
CA GLY A 90 -0.26 -15.23 13.26
C GLY A 90 -0.27 -13.70 13.26
N GLN A 91 0.74 -13.12 13.90
CA GLN A 91 0.93 -11.68 14.06
C GLN A 91 2.36 -11.30 13.69
N PHE A 92 2.51 -10.16 13.08
CA PHE A 92 3.81 -9.63 12.67
C PHE A 92 3.93 -8.16 13.03
N ALA A 93 5.08 -7.77 13.56
CA ALA A 93 5.39 -6.37 13.78
C ALA A 93 6.62 -5.98 12.97
N VAL A 94 6.63 -4.78 12.41
CA VAL A 94 7.78 -4.20 11.73
C VAL A 94 8.20 -2.90 12.41
N GLN A 95 9.51 -2.77 12.66
CA GLN A 95 10.14 -1.57 13.15
C GLN A 95 11.02 -0.98 12.06
N THR A 96 10.58 0.09 11.45
CA THR A 96 11.36 0.88 10.49
C THR A 96 12.20 1.91 11.24
N GLU A 97 13.44 2.11 10.83
CA GLU A 97 14.36 3.07 11.46
C GLU A 97 13.76 4.48 11.49
N GLY A 98 13.72 5.09 12.67
CA GLY A 98 13.15 6.43 12.88
C GLY A 98 11.62 6.52 12.82
N LYS A 99 10.91 5.39 12.79
CA LYS A 99 9.45 5.33 12.75
C LYS A 99 8.87 4.58 13.94
N GLU A 100 7.56 4.73 14.16
CA GLU A 100 6.84 3.91 15.13
C GLU A 100 6.70 2.46 14.64
N ARG A 101 6.65 1.53 15.58
CA ARG A 101 6.42 0.12 15.31
C ARG A 101 5.00 -0.10 14.81
N ARG A 102 4.86 -0.86 13.73
CA ARG A 102 3.57 -1.23 13.13
C ARG A 102 3.29 -2.70 13.33
N ASN A 103 2.04 -3.02 13.64
CA ASN A 103 1.59 -4.37 13.89
C ASN A 103 0.59 -4.79 12.81
N TYR A 104 0.70 -6.04 12.38
CA TYR A 104 -0.15 -6.67 11.37
C TYR A 104 -0.59 -8.06 11.86
N LYS A 105 -1.73 -8.52 11.39
CA LYS A 105 -2.29 -9.84 11.69
C LYS A 105 -2.65 -10.60 10.41
N ALA A 106 -2.94 -11.89 10.54
CA ALA A 106 -3.38 -12.72 9.43
C ALA A 106 -4.50 -12.05 8.62
N GLY A 107 -4.36 -12.06 7.28
CA GLY A 107 -5.24 -11.40 6.33
C GLY A 107 -4.86 -9.95 5.99
N GLU A 108 -3.93 -9.34 6.68
CA GLU A 108 -3.44 -7.99 6.40
C GLU A 108 -2.18 -8.01 5.53
N ALA A 109 -1.98 -6.92 4.79
CA ALA A 109 -0.82 -6.76 3.92
C ALA A 109 -0.29 -5.32 3.94
N PHE A 110 0.98 -5.16 3.56
CA PHE A 110 1.62 -3.86 3.44
C PHE A 110 2.76 -3.89 2.42
N LEU A 111 3.24 -2.71 2.04
CA LEU A 111 4.48 -2.53 1.29
C LEU A 111 5.57 -2.01 2.23
N GLU A 112 6.74 -2.60 2.17
CA GLU A 112 7.90 -2.12 2.90
C GLU A 112 8.51 -0.89 2.23
N THR A 113 9.19 -0.06 3.02
CA THR A 113 9.88 1.12 2.53
C THR A 113 11.21 0.72 1.89
N VAL A 114 11.40 1.13 0.63
CA VAL A 114 12.62 0.82 -0.13
C VAL A 114 13.84 1.53 0.47
N ASN A 115 14.96 0.81 0.61
CA ASN A 115 16.26 1.31 1.10
C ASN A 115 16.28 1.85 2.55
N VAL A 116 15.25 1.58 3.36
CA VAL A 116 15.23 1.97 4.76
C VAL A 116 15.43 0.74 5.64
N TRP A 117 16.33 0.86 6.63
CA TRP A 117 16.61 -0.20 7.59
C TRP A 117 15.38 -0.51 8.43
N HIS A 118 15.06 -1.79 8.52
CA HIS A 118 13.94 -2.26 9.33
C HIS A 118 14.19 -3.67 9.86
N GLN A 119 13.36 -4.07 10.81
CA GLN A 119 13.39 -5.38 11.44
C GLN A 119 11.98 -5.87 11.70
N GLY A 120 11.74 -7.14 11.42
CA GLY A 120 10.48 -7.83 11.67
C GLY A 120 10.51 -8.63 12.96
N PHE A 121 9.36 -8.73 13.62
CA PHE A 121 9.22 -9.42 14.92
C PHE A 121 7.94 -10.24 14.96
N ASN A 122 8.03 -11.39 15.61
CA ASN A 122 6.89 -12.14 16.10
C ASN A 122 6.85 -12.06 17.63
N ASP A 123 6.06 -11.16 18.18
CA ASP A 123 5.94 -10.98 19.64
C ASP A 123 4.98 -11.98 20.28
N SER A 124 4.31 -12.83 19.48
CA SER A 124 3.33 -13.79 19.96
C SER A 124 3.97 -15.11 20.45
N ASP A 125 3.15 -15.98 21.04
CA ASP A 125 3.55 -17.33 21.47
C ASP A 125 3.22 -18.40 20.41
N GLN A 126 2.84 -17.98 19.20
CA GLN A 126 2.54 -18.85 18.05
C GLN A 126 3.42 -18.47 16.86
N PRO A 127 3.77 -19.39 15.98
CA PRO A 127 4.49 -19.08 14.75
C PRO A 127 3.71 -18.07 13.87
N THR A 128 4.46 -17.23 13.16
CA THR A 128 3.92 -16.32 12.15
C THR A 128 4.38 -16.77 10.77
N LYS A 129 3.46 -16.84 9.79
CA LYS A 129 3.79 -17.10 8.40
C LYS A 129 3.48 -15.89 7.52
N LEU A 130 4.42 -15.56 6.65
CA LEU A 130 4.38 -14.43 5.75
C LEU A 130 4.58 -14.89 4.31
N LEU A 131 3.76 -14.40 3.38
CA LEU A 131 4.11 -14.37 1.97
C LEU A 131 4.84 -13.05 1.70
N ILE A 132 6.09 -13.14 1.28
CA ILE A 132 6.96 -12.00 1.01
C ILE A 132 7.29 -12.01 -0.48
N THR A 133 6.94 -10.94 -1.19
CA THR A 133 7.13 -10.83 -2.64
C THR A 133 8.00 -9.63 -2.96
N PHE A 134 9.16 -9.91 -3.56
CA PHE A 134 10.14 -8.91 -4.00
C PHE A 134 9.93 -8.61 -5.48
N LEU A 135 9.83 -7.33 -5.83
CA LEU A 135 9.73 -6.86 -7.21
C LEU A 135 11.10 -6.34 -7.65
N GLY A 136 11.95 -7.23 -8.11
CA GLY A 136 13.36 -6.98 -8.31
C GLY A 136 13.82 -7.04 -9.76
N GLU A 137 15.09 -7.39 -9.92
CA GLU A 137 15.80 -7.55 -11.18
C GLU A 137 16.69 -8.78 -11.13
N GLU A 138 16.69 -9.57 -12.21
CA GLU A 138 17.50 -10.77 -12.33
C GLU A 138 18.98 -10.51 -11.98
N GLY A 139 19.50 -11.35 -11.08
CA GLY A 139 20.88 -11.29 -10.62
C GLY A 139 21.22 -10.13 -9.66
N LYS A 140 20.22 -9.37 -9.20
CA LYS A 140 20.41 -8.33 -8.18
C LYS A 140 19.93 -8.82 -6.80
N PRO A 141 20.57 -8.38 -5.72
CA PRO A 141 20.11 -8.71 -4.37
C PRO A 141 18.77 -8.04 -4.08
N THR A 142 17.86 -8.77 -3.45
CA THR A 142 16.58 -8.26 -2.96
C THR A 142 16.66 -7.79 -1.50
N THR A 143 17.74 -8.17 -0.79
CA THR A 143 17.90 -7.91 0.64
C THR A 143 19.37 -7.61 0.96
N GLU A 144 19.59 -6.61 1.78
CA GLU A 144 20.89 -6.27 2.37
C GLU A 144 20.76 -6.32 3.90
N THR A 145 21.69 -7.00 4.57
CA THR A 145 21.72 -7.13 6.03
C THR A 145 22.77 -6.21 6.63
N LYS A 146 22.42 -5.52 7.72
CA LYS A 146 23.37 -4.68 8.46
C LYS A 146 24.34 -5.60 9.22
N LYS A 147 25.62 -5.43 8.96
CA LYS A 147 26.70 -6.14 9.66
C LYS A 147 26.98 -5.52 11.03
#